data_76085989e0d610d0ba54ec6bedf1d298
#
_entry.id   76085989e0d610d0ba54ec6bedf1d298
#
_cell.length_a   1.000
_cell.length_b   1.000
_cell.length_c   1.000
_cell.angle_alpha   90.00
_cell.angle_beta   90.00
_cell.angle_gamma   90.00
#
_symmetry.space_group_name_H-M   'P 1'
#
loop_
_entity.id
_entity.type
_entity.pdbx_description
1 polymer ?
#
loop_
_entity_poly.entity_id
_entity_poly.type
_entity_poly.pdbx_seq_one_letter_code
_entity_poly.pdbx_strand_id
1 'polypeptide(L)'
;MMSDNDCSISETLPELTEAMNAASLELLPIKSRNKYNYAYNRFMDYRTNKNVTSFSENVVMAYFLELGSKMNSSTLWANYSMLKATLAIRDDVDISEYSKLRAFLKQQAHAYKPKKSKILTKEEINKFIQEAPDKEYLMIKVAVIFGISGACRMDELVKMTVQDIQDLLSKLLVTIPDSKTNTSRSFIVIVIVIQIKLLVWKIFNKIMLLVPKFFQFSILVLIVK
;
A
#
# COMPACT_ATOMS: atom_id res chain seq x y z
N MET A 1 2.17 -60.81 24.09
CA MET A 1 1.56 -59.55 24.56
C MET A 1 1.76 -58.54 23.47
N MET A 2 0.72 -58.22 22.82
CA MET A 2 0.57 -57.31 21.69
C MET A 2 0.76 -55.86 22.18
N SER A 3 1.48 -55.08 21.42
CA SER A 3 1.38 -53.64 21.48
C SER A 3 1.26 -53.12 20.05
N ASP A 4 0.03 -52.95 19.65
CA ASP A 4 -0.39 -52.27 18.45
C ASP A 4 -0.17 -50.74 18.67
N ASN A 5 0.81 -50.20 18.01
CA ASN A 5 0.90 -48.77 17.76
C ASN A 5 0.58 -48.53 16.29
N ASP A 6 -0.67 -48.62 15.98
CA ASP A 6 -1.22 -48.17 14.71
C ASP A 6 -1.32 -46.64 14.77
N CYS A 7 -0.29 -45.96 14.33
CA CYS A 7 -0.33 -44.56 14.05
C CYS A 7 -0.97 -44.37 12.68
N SER A 8 -2.27 -44.27 12.67
CA SER A 8 -3.05 -43.93 11.48
C SER A 8 -2.61 -42.57 10.95
N ILE A 9 -1.78 -42.60 9.90
CA ILE A 9 -1.53 -41.46 9.03
C ILE A 9 -2.87 -41.14 8.37
N SER A 10 -3.50 -40.07 8.83
CA SER A 10 -4.70 -39.51 8.20
C SER A 10 -4.28 -39.01 6.81
N GLU A 11 -4.45 -39.86 5.79
CA GLU A 11 -4.41 -39.43 4.40
C GLU A 11 -5.61 -38.50 4.17
N THR A 12 -5.32 -37.20 4.16
CA THR A 12 -6.31 -36.20 3.76
C THR A 12 -6.64 -36.44 2.29
N LEU A 13 -7.94 -36.64 1.98
CA LEU A 13 -8.39 -36.84 0.61
C LEU A 13 -7.81 -35.74 -0.31
N PRO A 14 -7.34 -36.06 -1.52
CA PRO A 14 -6.79 -35.09 -2.47
C PRO A 14 -7.72 -33.88 -2.72
N GLU A 15 -9.02 -34.09 -2.80
CA GLU A 15 -10.04 -33.06 -2.98
C GLU A 15 -10.08 -32.04 -1.81
N LEU A 16 -9.90 -32.52 -0.58
CA LEU A 16 -9.83 -31.64 0.60
C LEU A 16 -8.55 -30.81 0.58
N THR A 17 -7.45 -31.39 0.12
CA THR A 17 -6.16 -30.70 0.01
C THR A 17 -6.23 -29.60 -1.06
N GLU A 18 -6.83 -29.86 -2.20
CA GLU A 18 -7.03 -28.86 -3.26
C GLU A 18 -7.98 -27.74 -2.82
N ALA A 19 -9.08 -28.07 -2.16
CA ALA A 19 -10.00 -27.08 -1.60
C ALA A 19 -9.34 -26.20 -0.52
N MET A 20 -8.54 -26.81 0.36
CA MET A 20 -7.74 -26.07 1.35
C MET A 20 -6.70 -25.15 0.70
N ASN A 21 -6.01 -25.62 -0.32
CA ASN A 21 -5.01 -24.82 -1.03
C ASN A 21 -5.66 -23.62 -1.75
N ALA A 22 -6.81 -23.82 -2.37
CA ALA A 22 -7.58 -22.75 -3.01
C ALA A 22 -8.06 -21.70 -1.98
N ALA A 23 -8.66 -22.16 -0.87
CA ALA A 23 -9.11 -21.29 0.22
C ALA A 23 -7.93 -20.55 0.89
N SER A 24 -6.80 -21.22 1.06
CA SER A 24 -5.60 -20.64 1.66
C SER A 24 -5.02 -19.49 0.84
N LEU A 25 -5.09 -19.56 -0.50
CA LEU A 25 -4.69 -18.48 -1.39
C LEU A 25 -5.59 -17.23 -1.25
N GLU A 26 -6.85 -17.41 -0.81
CA GLU A 26 -7.77 -16.31 -0.54
C GLU A 26 -7.44 -15.56 0.75
N LEU A 27 -6.68 -16.15 1.66
CA LEU A 27 -6.19 -15.47 2.87
C LEU A 27 -5.20 -14.34 2.57
N LEU A 28 -4.58 -14.33 1.39
CA LEU A 28 -3.72 -13.23 0.98
C LEU A 28 -4.55 -11.98 0.62
N PRO A 29 -4.11 -10.78 1.02
CA PRO A 29 -4.83 -9.54 0.74
C PRO A 29 -5.05 -9.34 -0.76
N ILE A 30 -6.30 -9.25 -1.21
CA ILE A 30 -6.71 -9.19 -2.63
C ILE A 30 -5.94 -8.09 -3.38
N LYS A 31 -5.90 -6.86 -2.83
CA LYS A 31 -5.26 -5.68 -3.46
C LYS A 31 -3.73 -5.82 -3.64
N SER A 32 -3.09 -6.73 -2.93
CA SER A 32 -1.63 -6.93 -2.96
C SER A 32 -1.20 -8.37 -3.31
N ARG A 33 -2.13 -9.26 -3.60
CA ARG A 33 -1.89 -10.68 -3.92
C ARG A 33 -0.77 -10.88 -4.95
N ASN A 34 -0.75 -10.06 -6.00
CA ASN A 34 0.30 -10.13 -7.01
C ASN A 34 1.69 -9.83 -6.45
N LYS A 35 1.82 -8.94 -5.46
CA LYS A 35 3.11 -8.64 -4.82
C LYS A 35 3.59 -9.81 -3.95
N TYR A 36 2.66 -10.46 -3.24
CA TYR A 36 2.95 -11.66 -2.46
C TYR A 36 3.40 -12.82 -3.36
N ASN A 37 2.66 -13.07 -4.43
CA ASN A 37 3.03 -14.09 -5.42
C ASN A 37 4.39 -13.80 -6.06
N TYR A 38 4.67 -12.55 -6.39
CA TYR A 38 5.97 -12.15 -6.94
C TYR A 38 7.11 -12.41 -5.96
N ALA A 39 6.94 -12.07 -4.68
CA ALA A 39 7.95 -12.32 -3.65
C ALA A 39 8.22 -13.83 -3.47
N TYR A 40 7.17 -14.64 -3.48
CA TYR A 40 7.26 -16.10 -3.40
C TYR A 40 7.97 -16.71 -4.62
N ASN A 41 7.51 -16.41 -5.83
CA ASN A 41 8.08 -16.94 -7.06
C ASN A 41 9.57 -16.59 -7.18
N ARG A 42 9.94 -15.35 -6.86
CA ARG A 42 11.33 -14.90 -6.87
C ARG A 42 12.21 -15.70 -5.90
N PHE A 43 11.71 -16.09 -4.74
CA PHE A 43 12.41 -16.95 -3.81
C PHE A 43 12.52 -18.38 -4.34
N MET A 44 11.46 -18.92 -4.95
CA MET A 44 11.48 -20.24 -5.58
C MET A 44 12.47 -20.30 -6.75
N ASP A 45 12.51 -19.28 -7.59
CA ASP A 45 13.49 -19.16 -8.68
C ASP A 45 14.92 -19.13 -8.12
N TYR A 46 15.15 -18.41 -7.01
CA TYR A 46 16.45 -18.40 -6.33
C TYR A 46 16.85 -19.81 -5.86
N ARG A 47 15.94 -20.55 -5.23
CA ARG A 47 16.19 -21.91 -4.78
C ARG A 47 16.52 -22.85 -5.95
N THR A 48 15.75 -22.77 -7.03
CA THR A 48 16.00 -23.56 -8.25
C THR A 48 17.36 -23.22 -8.85
N ASN A 49 17.71 -21.96 -8.98
CA ASN A 49 18.99 -21.50 -9.55
C ASN A 49 20.20 -21.92 -8.68
N LYS A 50 20.01 -22.07 -7.37
CA LYS A 50 21.04 -22.53 -6.43
C LYS A 50 21.02 -24.05 -6.21
N ASN A 51 20.12 -24.79 -6.86
CA ASN A 51 19.89 -26.23 -6.67
C ASN A 51 19.64 -26.60 -5.20
N VAL A 52 18.85 -25.79 -4.49
CA VAL A 52 18.54 -25.98 -3.06
C VAL A 52 17.05 -26.23 -2.89
N THR A 53 16.69 -27.34 -2.23
CA THR A 53 15.31 -27.73 -1.94
C THR A 53 14.85 -27.33 -0.53
N SER A 54 15.77 -27.10 0.39
CA SER A 54 15.48 -26.75 1.80
C SER A 54 14.92 -25.34 1.95
N PHE A 55 14.07 -25.18 2.97
CA PHE A 55 13.62 -23.87 3.47
C PHE A 55 14.36 -23.42 4.73
N SER A 56 15.48 -24.05 5.08
CA SER A 56 16.22 -23.76 6.31
C SER A 56 16.59 -22.28 6.44
N GLU A 57 16.81 -21.84 7.69
CA GLU A 57 17.21 -20.46 7.99
C GLU A 57 18.43 -20.02 7.18
N ASN A 58 19.40 -20.89 6.97
CA ASN A 58 20.61 -20.57 6.20
C ASN A 58 20.30 -20.23 4.74
N VAL A 59 19.36 -20.96 4.11
CA VAL A 59 18.95 -20.72 2.73
C VAL A 59 18.21 -19.40 2.60
N VAL A 60 17.23 -19.17 3.49
CA VAL A 60 16.47 -17.92 3.49
C VAL A 60 17.37 -16.73 3.82
N MET A 61 18.30 -16.89 4.75
CA MET A 61 19.29 -15.88 5.10
C MET A 61 20.18 -15.51 3.91
N ALA A 62 20.71 -16.51 3.18
CA ALA A 62 21.53 -16.29 1.99
C ALA A 62 20.76 -15.52 0.91
N TYR A 63 19.49 -15.84 0.70
CA TYR A 63 18.61 -15.11 -0.21
C TYR A 63 18.46 -13.63 0.22
N PHE A 64 18.21 -13.38 1.51
CA PHE A 64 18.07 -12.01 2.02
C PHE A 64 19.37 -11.22 2.03
N LEU A 65 20.52 -11.88 2.20
CA LEU A 65 21.83 -11.26 2.02
C LEU A 65 22.02 -10.76 0.58
N GLU A 66 21.66 -11.57 -0.40
CA GLU A 66 21.72 -11.16 -1.82
C GLU A 66 20.74 -10.02 -2.13
N LEU A 67 19.53 -10.03 -1.55
CA LEU A 67 18.60 -8.92 -1.67
C LEU A 67 19.08 -7.65 -0.98
N GLY A 68 19.74 -7.77 0.16
CA GLY A 68 20.23 -6.64 0.96
C GLY A 68 21.23 -5.76 0.24
N SER A 69 21.99 -6.34 -0.70
CA SER A 69 22.91 -5.57 -1.56
C SER A 69 22.17 -4.71 -2.63
N LYS A 70 20.92 -5.03 -2.92
CA LYS A 70 20.14 -4.43 -4.03
C LYS A 70 18.97 -3.59 -3.58
N MET A 71 18.55 -3.69 -2.31
CA MET A 71 17.31 -3.10 -1.81
C MET A 71 17.50 -2.37 -0.48
N ASN A 72 16.66 -1.33 -0.26
CA ASN A 72 16.59 -0.65 1.02
C ASN A 72 15.97 -1.53 2.11
N SER A 73 16.32 -1.28 3.36
CA SER A 73 15.85 -2.04 4.52
C SER A 73 14.32 -2.12 4.65
N SER A 74 13.60 -1.06 4.34
CA SER A 74 12.12 -1.06 4.33
C SER A 74 11.55 -2.03 3.29
N THR A 75 12.18 -2.12 2.12
CA THR A 75 11.82 -3.06 1.07
C THR A 75 12.15 -4.50 1.45
N LEU A 76 13.28 -4.71 2.14
CA LEU A 76 13.65 -6.03 2.68
C LEU A 76 12.62 -6.52 3.70
N TRP A 77 12.21 -5.68 4.64
CA TRP A 77 11.15 -6.01 5.59
C TRP A 77 9.81 -6.33 4.92
N ALA A 78 9.44 -5.57 3.88
CA ALA A 78 8.24 -5.85 3.10
C ALA A 78 8.33 -7.22 2.39
N ASN A 79 9.48 -7.53 1.76
CA ASN A 79 9.70 -8.83 1.14
C ASN A 79 9.68 -9.97 2.18
N TYR A 80 10.29 -9.79 3.35
CA TYR A 80 10.22 -10.76 4.45
C TYR A 80 8.77 -11.01 4.87
N SER A 81 7.97 -9.97 5.08
CA SER A 81 6.57 -10.12 5.49
C SER A 81 5.72 -10.84 4.45
N MET A 82 5.94 -10.53 3.16
CA MET A 82 5.25 -11.20 2.06
C MET A 82 5.68 -12.66 1.93
N LEU A 83 6.98 -12.95 1.99
CA LEU A 83 7.52 -14.30 1.91
C LEU A 83 7.08 -15.15 3.10
N LYS A 84 7.12 -14.61 4.33
CA LYS A 84 6.63 -15.27 5.53
C LYS A 84 5.19 -15.75 5.36
N ALA A 85 4.30 -14.85 4.94
CA ALA A 85 2.88 -15.19 4.76
C ALA A 85 2.67 -16.23 3.66
N THR A 86 3.41 -16.14 2.55
CA THR A 86 3.25 -17.08 1.43
C THR A 86 3.83 -18.46 1.72
N LEU A 87 4.96 -18.54 2.42
CA LEU A 87 5.56 -19.82 2.83
C LEU A 87 4.68 -20.54 3.85
N ALA A 88 4.14 -19.81 4.83
CA ALA A 88 3.22 -20.39 5.80
C ALA A 88 1.94 -20.95 5.13
N ILE A 89 1.43 -20.26 4.08
CA ILE A 89 0.19 -20.69 3.40
C ILE A 89 0.43 -21.83 2.42
N ARG A 90 1.55 -21.83 1.70
CA ARG A 90 1.79 -22.75 0.57
C ARG A 90 2.62 -23.97 0.91
N ASP A 91 3.59 -23.78 1.80
CA ASP A 91 4.61 -24.78 2.09
C ASP A 91 4.58 -25.21 3.56
N ASP A 92 3.67 -24.68 4.38
CA ASP A 92 3.59 -24.90 5.84
C ASP A 92 4.91 -24.60 6.56
N VAL A 93 5.61 -23.53 6.10
CA VAL A 93 6.91 -23.13 6.63
C VAL A 93 6.79 -21.79 7.34
N ASP A 94 7.02 -21.77 8.66
CA ASP A 94 7.10 -20.53 9.44
C ASP A 94 8.55 -20.04 9.59
N ILE A 95 8.87 -18.97 8.88
CA ILE A 95 10.17 -18.30 9.00
C ILE A 95 10.22 -17.23 10.10
N SER A 96 9.18 -17.10 10.93
CA SER A 96 9.20 -16.13 12.05
C SER A 96 10.19 -16.50 13.14
N GLU A 97 10.48 -17.79 13.30
CA GLU A 97 11.41 -18.31 14.29
C GLU A 97 12.89 -18.19 13.88
N TYR A 98 13.18 -17.72 12.66
CA TYR A 98 14.54 -17.57 12.14
C TYR A 98 15.23 -16.35 12.78
N SER A 99 15.92 -16.62 13.88
CA SER A 99 16.52 -15.59 14.74
C SER A 99 17.63 -14.80 14.05
N LYS A 100 18.50 -15.47 13.29
CA LYS A 100 19.62 -14.86 12.55
C LYS A 100 19.10 -13.97 11.43
N LEU A 101 18.10 -14.43 10.68
CA LEU A 101 17.45 -13.65 9.63
C LEU A 101 16.83 -12.37 10.19
N ARG A 102 16.11 -12.47 11.31
CA ARG A 102 15.50 -11.30 11.96
C ARG A 102 16.55 -10.33 12.48
N ALA A 103 17.65 -10.83 13.06
CA ALA A 103 18.76 -10.00 13.51
C ALA A 103 19.41 -9.25 12.35
N PHE A 104 19.64 -9.91 11.22
CA PHE A 104 20.16 -9.29 10.00
C PHE A 104 19.24 -8.16 9.49
N LEU A 105 17.93 -8.43 9.38
CA LEU A 105 16.96 -7.42 8.92
C LEU A 105 16.91 -6.21 9.85
N LYS A 106 17.01 -6.41 11.18
CA LYS A 106 17.12 -5.33 12.16
C LYS A 106 18.40 -4.52 11.97
N GLN A 107 19.53 -5.18 11.78
CA GLN A 107 20.81 -4.51 11.54
C GLN A 107 20.77 -3.63 10.28
N GLN A 108 20.19 -4.13 9.19
CA GLN A 108 20.00 -3.35 7.95
C GLN A 108 19.07 -2.14 8.18
N ALA A 109 18.07 -2.27 9.04
CA ALA A 109 17.18 -1.17 9.38
C ALA A 109 17.87 -0.06 10.17
N HIS A 110 18.77 -0.41 11.10
CA HIS A 110 19.53 0.59 11.88
C HIS A 110 20.47 1.43 11.00
N ALA A 111 21.04 0.85 9.96
CA ALA A 111 21.94 1.56 9.04
C ALA A 111 21.19 2.52 8.10
N TYR A 112 19.89 2.35 7.91
CA TYR A 112 19.09 3.12 6.97
C TYR A 112 18.48 4.35 7.60
N LYS A 113 18.87 5.54 7.11
CA LYS A 113 18.21 6.81 7.45
C LYS A 113 17.23 7.19 6.34
N PRO A 114 15.90 7.15 6.58
CA PRO A 114 14.93 7.52 5.54
C PRO A 114 15.07 9.00 5.19
N LYS A 115 15.04 9.29 3.89
CA LYS A 115 15.01 10.65 3.38
C LYS A 115 13.64 11.26 3.71
N LYS A 116 13.62 12.26 4.59
CA LYS A 116 12.37 12.95 4.94
C LYS A 116 12.01 13.97 3.87
N SER A 117 10.74 14.06 3.53
CA SER A 117 10.21 15.14 2.69
C SER A 117 10.30 16.47 3.41
N LYS A 118 10.44 17.58 2.66
CA LYS A 118 10.29 18.93 3.22
C LYS A 118 8.85 19.11 3.70
N ILE A 119 8.70 19.64 4.91
CA ILE A 119 7.38 20.01 5.45
C ILE A 119 7.13 21.46 5.04
N LEU A 120 6.01 21.72 4.39
CA LEU A 120 5.58 23.07 4.06
C LEU A 120 5.00 23.73 5.30
N THR A 121 5.36 25.01 5.52
CA THR A 121 4.76 25.82 6.58
C THR A 121 3.36 26.30 6.17
N LYS A 122 2.58 26.75 7.15
CA LYS A 122 1.25 27.31 6.89
C LYS A 122 1.32 28.54 5.97
N GLU A 123 2.36 29.35 6.13
CA GLU A 123 2.62 30.54 5.33
C GLU A 123 2.95 30.18 3.87
N GLU A 124 3.78 29.16 3.64
CA GLU A 124 4.10 28.65 2.30
C GLU A 124 2.84 28.09 1.60
N ILE A 125 2.00 27.37 2.35
CA ILE A 125 0.73 26.84 1.82
C ILE A 125 -0.24 27.97 1.46
N ASN A 126 -0.42 28.94 2.35
CA ASN A 126 -1.30 30.09 2.10
C ASN A 126 -0.79 30.92 0.91
N LYS A 127 0.50 31.15 0.83
CA LYS A 127 1.12 31.85 -0.31
C LYS A 127 0.84 31.11 -1.62
N PHE A 128 1.02 29.80 -1.66
CA PHE A 128 0.71 28.99 -2.84
C PHE A 128 -0.78 29.10 -3.23
N ILE A 129 -1.69 28.99 -2.26
CA ILE A 129 -3.13 29.07 -2.52
C ILE A 129 -3.54 30.44 -3.09
N GLN A 130 -2.93 31.52 -2.61
CA GLN A 130 -3.26 32.89 -3.02
C GLN A 130 -2.59 33.31 -4.33
N GLU A 131 -1.30 33.03 -4.51
CA GLU A 131 -0.47 33.58 -5.57
C GLU A 131 -0.37 32.70 -6.82
N ALA A 132 -0.47 31.35 -6.68
CA ALA A 132 -0.34 30.46 -7.84
C ALA A 132 -1.48 30.69 -8.84
N PRO A 133 -1.21 30.75 -10.17
CA PRO A 133 -2.23 30.97 -11.19
C PRO A 133 -3.26 29.82 -11.23
N ASP A 134 -4.55 30.17 -11.15
CA ASP A 134 -5.63 29.18 -11.15
C ASP A 134 -5.71 28.40 -12.47
N LYS A 135 -5.31 29.00 -13.59
CA LYS A 135 -5.32 28.33 -14.89
C LYS A 135 -4.52 27.03 -14.88
N GLU A 136 -3.42 26.98 -14.13
CA GLU A 136 -2.47 25.86 -14.09
C GLU A 136 -2.59 25.04 -12.80
N TYR A 137 -2.82 25.72 -11.66
CA TYR A 137 -2.68 25.10 -10.34
C TYR A 137 -4.00 24.86 -9.60
N LEU A 138 -5.14 25.11 -10.23
CA LEU A 138 -6.43 25.04 -9.58
C LEU A 138 -6.71 23.67 -8.93
N MET A 139 -6.49 22.59 -9.68
CA MET A 139 -6.68 21.23 -9.17
C MET A 139 -5.75 20.93 -8.00
N ILE A 140 -4.50 21.40 -8.07
CA ILE A 140 -3.51 21.19 -7.00
C ILE A 140 -3.92 21.96 -5.75
N LYS A 141 -4.41 23.20 -5.88
CA LYS A 141 -4.94 24.00 -4.77
C LYS A 141 -6.07 23.27 -4.05
N VAL A 142 -7.04 22.73 -4.80
CA VAL A 142 -8.16 21.94 -4.23
C VAL A 142 -7.65 20.68 -3.56
N ALA A 143 -6.75 19.96 -4.19
CA ALA A 143 -6.15 18.75 -3.60
C ALA A 143 -5.40 19.05 -2.29
N VAL A 144 -4.66 20.16 -2.23
CA VAL A 144 -3.97 20.63 -1.01
C VAL A 144 -4.97 20.97 0.09
N ILE A 145 -6.04 21.71 -0.23
CA ILE A 145 -7.06 22.10 0.74
C ILE A 145 -7.77 20.87 1.30
N PHE A 146 -8.22 19.96 0.44
CA PHE A 146 -8.89 18.71 0.87
C PHE A 146 -7.94 17.79 1.61
N GLY A 147 -6.70 17.69 1.13
CA GLY A 147 -5.67 16.89 1.77
C GLY A 147 -5.37 17.33 3.20
N ILE A 148 -5.27 18.64 3.43
CA ILE A 148 -5.02 19.22 4.77
C ILE A 148 -6.28 19.13 5.64
N SER A 149 -7.44 19.57 5.12
CA SER A 149 -8.69 19.61 5.91
C SER A 149 -9.18 18.23 6.32
N GLY A 150 -9.03 17.23 5.45
CA GLY A 150 -9.52 15.87 5.68
C GLY A 150 -8.42 14.85 6.01
N ALA A 151 -7.15 15.27 6.11
CA ALA A 151 -6.00 14.36 6.19
C ALA A 151 -6.12 13.21 5.16
N CYS A 152 -6.52 13.57 3.92
CA CYS A 152 -6.81 12.62 2.87
C CYS A 152 -5.55 11.95 2.36
N ARG A 153 -5.64 10.65 2.10
CA ARG A 153 -4.61 9.93 1.36
C ARG A 153 -4.73 10.25 -0.13
N MET A 154 -3.62 10.12 -0.85
CA MET A 154 -3.57 10.33 -2.29
C MET A 154 -4.66 9.55 -3.04
N ASP A 155 -4.82 8.27 -2.73
CA ASP A 155 -5.80 7.39 -3.35
C ASP A 155 -7.25 7.83 -3.11
N GLU A 156 -7.53 8.40 -1.93
CA GLU A 156 -8.82 8.97 -1.57
C GLU A 156 -9.11 10.24 -2.38
N LEU A 157 -8.12 11.14 -2.53
CA LEU A 157 -8.26 12.35 -3.35
C LEU A 157 -8.49 12.03 -4.83
N VAL A 158 -7.80 11.02 -5.38
CA VAL A 158 -7.94 10.61 -6.78
C VAL A 158 -9.30 9.99 -7.08
N LYS A 159 -9.89 9.28 -6.12
CA LYS A 159 -11.19 8.62 -6.26
C LYS A 159 -12.38 9.54 -5.97
N MET A 160 -12.13 10.69 -5.36
CA MET A 160 -13.19 11.62 -4.97
C MET A 160 -13.96 12.13 -6.17
N THR A 161 -15.27 12.14 -6.05
CA THR A 161 -16.24 12.59 -7.06
C THR A 161 -17.04 13.79 -6.59
N VAL A 162 -17.81 14.41 -7.47
CA VAL A 162 -18.69 15.54 -7.12
C VAL A 162 -19.77 15.13 -6.13
N GLN A 163 -20.28 13.90 -6.26
CA GLN A 163 -21.32 13.37 -5.37
C GLN A 163 -20.84 13.22 -3.92
N ASP A 164 -19.53 13.16 -3.71
CA ASP A 164 -18.93 13.06 -2.38
C ASP A 164 -18.86 14.42 -1.67
N ILE A 165 -19.26 15.52 -2.35
CA ILE A 165 -19.15 16.89 -1.85
C ILE A 165 -20.54 17.53 -1.77
N GLN A 166 -20.95 17.89 -0.55
CA GLN A 166 -22.19 18.61 -0.28
C GLN A 166 -21.89 20.07 0.09
N ASP A 167 -22.50 21.02 -0.65
CA ASP A 167 -22.40 22.43 -0.33
C ASP A 167 -23.39 22.81 0.78
N LEU A 168 -22.87 23.29 1.90
CA LEU A 168 -23.63 23.79 3.05
C LEU A 168 -23.53 25.31 3.17
N LEU A 169 -23.47 26.03 2.06
CA LEU A 169 -23.39 27.50 1.94
C LEU A 169 -22.06 28.11 2.40
N SER A 170 -21.72 28.04 3.68
CA SER A 170 -20.48 28.59 4.25
C SER A 170 -19.36 27.57 4.36
N LYS A 171 -19.64 26.27 4.12
CA LYS A 171 -18.74 25.17 4.29
C LYS A 171 -19.09 24.04 3.32
N LEU A 172 -18.10 23.18 3.00
CA LEU A 172 -18.31 21.98 2.23
C LEU A 172 -18.22 20.77 3.16
N LEU A 173 -19.19 19.88 3.09
CA LEU A 173 -19.11 18.56 3.70
C LEU A 173 -18.56 17.60 2.62
N VAL A 174 -17.44 17.00 2.90
CA VAL A 174 -16.78 16.05 2.01
C VAL A 174 -16.83 14.66 2.63
N THR A 175 -17.35 13.70 1.89
CA THR A 175 -17.47 12.31 2.32
C THR A 175 -16.49 11.43 1.53
N ILE A 176 -15.72 10.59 2.21
CA ILE A 176 -14.86 9.59 1.61
C ILE A 176 -15.55 8.24 1.82
N PRO A 177 -16.16 7.69 0.77
CA PRO A 177 -16.97 6.46 0.91
C PRO A 177 -16.12 5.21 1.14
N ASP A 178 -14.94 5.13 0.51
CA ASP A 178 -14.04 3.96 0.55
C ASP A 178 -12.65 4.38 1.05
N SER A 179 -12.41 4.27 2.34
CA SER A 179 -11.09 4.46 2.92
C SER A 179 -10.29 3.15 2.94
N LYS A 180 -8.99 3.23 3.21
CA LYS A 180 -8.11 2.03 3.34
C LYS A 180 -8.60 1.05 4.42
N THR A 181 -9.39 1.53 5.38
CA THR A 181 -9.94 0.75 6.50
C THR A 181 -11.37 0.26 6.24
N ASN A 182 -11.88 0.41 5.01
CA ASN A 182 -13.27 0.09 4.61
C ASN A 182 -14.33 0.79 5.47
N THR A 183 -13.99 1.95 6.05
CA THR A 183 -14.92 2.78 6.81
C THR A 183 -15.10 4.11 6.10
N SER A 184 -16.36 4.50 5.86
CA SER A 184 -16.67 5.84 5.37
C SER A 184 -16.33 6.89 6.42
N ARG A 185 -15.83 8.04 5.98
CA ARG A 185 -15.56 9.18 6.86
C ARG A 185 -15.90 10.48 6.17
N SER A 186 -16.32 11.48 6.94
CA SER A 186 -16.64 12.81 6.43
C SER A 186 -15.84 13.87 7.18
N PHE A 187 -15.57 14.98 6.51
CA PHE A 187 -14.93 16.15 7.11
C PHE A 187 -15.50 17.44 6.51
N ILE A 188 -15.29 18.53 7.23
CA ILE A 188 -15.79 19.85 6.83
C ILE A 188 -14.61 20.69 6.32
N VAL A 189 -14.78 21.29 5.15
CA VAL A 189 -13.89 22.32 4.63
C VAL A 189 -14.57 23.67 4.84
N ILE A 190 -13.98 24.50 5.71
CA ILE A 190 -14.46 25.87 5.90
C ILE A 190 -13.96 26.71 4.74
N VAL A 191 -14.87 27.21 3.93
CA VAL A 191 -14.54 28.01 2.76
C VAL A 191 -14.38 29.46 3.20
N ILE A 192 -13.17 29.81 3.65
CA ILE A 192 -12.84 31.21 4.01
C ILE A 192 -12.73 32.08 2.76
N VAL A 193 -12.63 31.51 1.57
CA VAL A 193 -12.47 32.22 0.30
C VAL A 193 -13.60 31.80 -0.64
N ILE A 194 -14.52 32.71 -0.91
CA ILE A 194 -15.66 32.56 -1.86
C ILE A 194 -15.16 32.06 -3.24
N GLN A 195 -13.94 32.40 -3.62
CA GLN A 195 -13.27 31.92 -4.83
C GLN A 195 -13.13 30.38 -4.88
N ILE A 196 -12.96 29.68 -3.76
CA ILE A 196 -12.83 28.23 -3.72
C ILE A 196 -14.14 27.53 -4.08
N LYS A 197 -15.28 28.08 -3.69
CA LYS A 197 -16.60 27.57 -4.09
C LYS A 197 -16.83 27.60 -5.61
N LEU A 198 -16.57 28.73 -6.21
CA LEU A 198 -16.64 28.89 -7.66
C LEU A 198 -15.58 28.05 -8.37
N LEU A 199 -14.45 27.87 -7.72
CA LEU A 199 -13.31 27.09 -8.20
C LEU A 199 -13.61 25.60 -8.23
N VAL A 200 -14.08 25.04 -7.12
CA VAL A 200 -14.50 23.64 -7.01
C VAL A 200 -15.61 23.36 -8.01
N TRP A 201 -16.62 24.25 -8.11
CA TRP A 201 -17.74 24.08 -9.03
C TRP A 201 -17.32 24.18 -10.51
N LYS A 202 -16.40 25.08 -10.86
CA LYS A 202 -15.83 25.19 -12.23
C LYS A 202 -14.97 23.99 -12.60
N ILE A 203 -14.17 23.47 -11.68
CA ILE A 203 -13.35 22.27 -11.93
C ILE A 203 -14.26 21.08 -12.19
N PHE A 204 -15.22 20.83 -11.32
CA PHE A 204 -16.10 19.69 -11.44
C PHE A 204 -16.90 19.70 -12.74
N ASN A 205 -17.44 20.85 -13.14
CA ASN A 205 -18.15 20.98 -14.41
C ASN A 205 -17.22 20.86 -15.64
N LYS A 206 -15.94 21.25 -15.52
CA LYS A 206 -14.98 21.18 -16.63
C LYS A 206 -14.28 19.82 -16.71
N ILE A 207 -14.06 19.12 -15.59
CA ILE A 207 -13.44 17.80 -15.55
C ILE A 207 -14.42 16.71 -16.01
N MET A 208 -15.70 16.82 -15.71
CA MET A 208 -16.72 15.88 -16.23
C MET A 208 -16.80 15.86 -17.75
N LEU A 209 -16.35 16.92 -18.43
CA LEU A 209 -16.40 17.04 -19.89
C LEU A 209 -15.08 16.68 -20.62
N LEU A 210 -13.93 16.57 -19.94
CA LEU A 210 -12.62 16.63 -20.62
C LEU A 210 -11.55 15.61 -20.22
N VAL A 211 -11.77 14.66 -19.29
CA VAL A 211 -10.65 13.79 -18.86
C VAL A 211 -10.84 12.33 -19.24
N PRO A 212 -10.11 11.83 -20.25
CA PRO A 212 -9.78 10.41 -20.37
C PRO A 212 -8.86 10.02 -19.21
N LYS A 213 -9.04 8.82 -18.68
CA LYS A 213 -8.37 8.22 -17.51
C LYS A 213 -6.83 8.30 -17.43
N PHE A 214 -6.17 8.83 -18.43
CA PHE A 214 -4.70 8.89 -18.57
C PHE A 214 -4.02 10.06 -17.83
N PHE A 215 -4.76 11.09 -17.42
CA PHE A 215 -4.14 12.30 -16.85
C PHE A 215 -3.97 12.26 -15.32
N GLN A 216 -4.44 11.22 -14.65
CA GLN A 216 -4.41 11.11 -13.18
C GLN A 216 -3.01 10.91 -12.59
N PHE A 217 -2.04 10.42 -13.36
CA PHE A 217 -0.72 10.04 -12.84
C PHE A 217 0.32 11.18 -12.81
N SER A 218 0.21 12.15 -13.70
CA SER A 218 1.27 13.17 -13.87
C SER A 218 1.25 14.30 -12.83
N ILE A 219 0.09 14.60 -12.25
CA ILE A 219 -0.06 15.76 -11.36
C ILE A 219 0.50 15.50 -9.97
N LEU A 220 0.47 14.26 -9.52
CA LEU A 220 0.89 13.89 -8.17
C LEU A 220 2.41 13.76 -8.00
N VAL A 221 3.14 13.50 -9.07
CA VAL A 221 4.61 13.43 -9.06
C VAL A 221 5.25 14.83 -8.84
N LEU A 222 4.50 15.91 -9.16
CA LEU A 222 4.97 17.29 -9.00
C LEU A 222 4.88 17.81 -7.55
N ILE A 223 4.04 17.19 -6.70
CA ILE A 223 3.89 17.60 -5.29
C ILE A 223 4.95 16.94 -4.39
N VAL A 224 5.58 15.85 -4.86
CA VAL A 224 6.50 15.00 -4.07
C VAL A 224 7.97 15.22 -4.46
N LYS A 225 8.26 16.04 -5.46
CA LYS A 225 9.64 16.50 -5.77
C LYS A 225 9.89 17.86 -5.15
#